data_7b430b378b5774bc077af576ad2f0556
#
_entry.id   7b430b378b5774bc077af576ad2f0556
#
_cell.length_a   1.000
_cell.length_b   1.000
_cell.length_c   1.000
_cell.angle_alpha   90.00
_cell.angle_beta   90.00
_cell.angle_gamma   90.00
#
_symmetry.space_group_name_H-M   'P 1'
#
loop_
_entity.id
_entity.type
_entity.pdbx_description
1 polymer ?
#
loop_
_entity_poly.entity_id
_entity_poly.type
_entity_poly.pdbx_seq_one_letter_code
_entity_poly.pdbx_strand_id
1 'polypeptide(L)'
;MIQTISFPIFLIFTIVWGQEKFITNDLRIDEATIIRNYHNNGKLKEEGKRIGTTKIGLWTYWNEDGRKYITENYIDGERDGLQISWHNNGQVSIENQFRKGLKDGFFTAWYDNGNKKQTVQFVNGLKDGMMSYWYDTGELWMQEYYSMGKKHGLLTGWYKNGQKSVEQNWKNNKKNGSHIMWYGNGIKKEEGSMRDGKEISKWFFFKENGDLDRMIDYD
;
A
#
# COMPACT_ATOMS: atom_id res chain seq x y z
N MET A 1 -9.18 21.18 -25.88
CA MET A 1 -9.96 20.74 -27.04
C MET A 1 -10.27 19.25 -26.80
N ILE A 2 -11.48 18.96 -26.32
CA ILE A 2 -11.95 17.60 -25.98
C ILE A 2 -12.60 17.04 -27.24
N GLN A 3 -11.97 16.05 -27.87
CA GLN A 3 -12.61 15.33 -28.98
C GLN A 3 -13.52 14.23 -28.40
N THR A 4 -14.82 14.46 -28.51
CA THR A 4 -15.85 13.43 -28.33
C THR A 4 -15.86 12.53 -29.56
N ILE A 5 -15.46 11.27 -29.39
CA ILE A 5 -15.62 10.24 -30.43
C ILE A 5 -17.07 9.73 -30.35
N SER A 6 -17.87 10.18 -31.32
CA SER A 6 -19.22 9.65 -31.55
C SER A 6 -19.12 8.43 -32.47
N PHE A 7 -19.58 7.27 -31.98
CA PHE A 7 -19.77 6.09 -32.84
C PHE A 7 -21.10 6.19 -33.58
N PRO A 8 -21.14 5.99 -34.90
CA PRO A 8 -22.37 6.02 -35.64
C PRO A 8 -23.19 4.75 -35.36
N ILE A 9 -24.45 4.96 -34.99
CA ILE A 9 -25.46 3.90 -34.93
C ILE A 9 -25.81 3.52 -36.37
N PHE A 10 -25.39 2.35 -36.84
CA PHE A 10 -25.88 1.80 -38.10
C PHE A 10 -27.28 1.20 -37.90
N LEU A 11 -28.30 1.90 -38.38
CA LEU A 11 -29.65 1.37 -38.57
C LEU A 11 -29.63 0.58 -39.91
N ILE A 12 -29.70 -0.74 -39.84
CA ILE A 12 -29.93 -1.59 -40.99
C ILE A 12 -31.45 -1.74 -41.18
N PHE A 13 -32.01 -1.12 -42.24
CA PHE A 13 -33.37 -1.32 -42.67
C PHE A 13 -33.40 -2.50 -43.65
N THR A 14 -34.05 -3.59 -43.28
CA THR A 14 -34.51 -4.62 -44.22
C THR A 14 -36.02 -4.50 -44.42
N ILE A 15 -36.41 -4.06 -45.62
CA ILE A 15 -37.84 -4.03 -46.02
C ILE A 15 -38.17 -5.40 -46.57
N VAL A 16 -39.01 -6.17 -45.86
CA VAL A 16 -39.68 -7.36 -46.36
C VAL A 16 -41.18 -7.10 -46.31
N TRP A 17 -41.86 -7.28 -47.45
CA TRP A 17 -43.28 -7.05 -47.63
C TRP A 17 -44.17 -7.64 -46.50
N GLY A 18 -44.87 -6.75 -45.78
CA GLY A 18 -46.12 -7.11 -45.11
C GLY A 18 -46.11 -7.27 -43.57
N GLN A 19 -45.00 -7.15 -42.85
CA GLN A 19 -45.01 -6.97 -41.41
C GLN A 19 -43.70 -6.30 -40.96
N GLU A 20 -43.80 -5.09 -40.39
CA GLU A 20 -42.70 -4.47 -39.65
C GLU A 20 -42.45 -5.26 -38.36
N LYS A 21 -41.51 -6.18 -38.37
CA LYS A 21 -40.91 -6.71 -37.14
C LYS A 21 -39.82 -5.77 -36.72
N PHE A 22 -40.10 -4.89 -35.78
CA PHE A 22 -39.05 -4.20 -35.02
C PHE A 22 -38.33 -5.26 -34.22
N ILE A 23 -37.13 -5.67 -34.68
CA ILE A 23 -36.19 -6.38 -33.83
C ILE A 23 -35.60 -5.31 -32.93
N THR A 24 -36.23 -5.02 -31.81
CA THR A 24 -35.59 -4.41 -30.68
C THR A 24 -34.55 -5.43 -30.21
N ASN A 25 -33.26 -5.23 -30.60
CA ASN A 25 -32.18 -5.78 -29.81
C ASN A 25 -32.34 -5.16 -28.44
N ASP A 26 -32.99 -5.89 -27.54
CA ASP A 26 -33.02 -5.59 -26.11
C ASP A 26 -31.58 -5.80 -25.61
N LEU A 27 -30.71 -4.86 -25.93
CA LEU A 27 -29.51 -4.62 -25.13
C LEU A 27 -30.07 -4.20 -23.78
N ARG A 28 -30.35 -5.18 -22.90
CA ARG A 28 -30.50 -4.91 -21.48
C ARG A 28 -29.20 -4.25 -21.04
N ILE A 29 -29.21 -2.93 -21.02
CA ILE A 29 -28.23 -2.18 -20.25
C ILE A 29 -28.58 -2.55 -18.82
N ASP A 30 -27.82 -3.49 -18.24
CA ASP A 30 -27.96 -3.83 -16.83
C ASP A 30 -27.77 -2.55 -16.03
N GLU A 31 -28.87 -2.00 -15.51
CA GLU A 31 -28.83 -0.77 -14.73
C GLU A 31 -28.10 -1.03 -13.41
N ALA A 32 -27.30 -0.05 -13.00
CA ALA A 32 -26.59 -0.12 -11.74
C ALA A 32 -27.60 -0.10 -10.57
N THR A 33 -27.56 -1.14 -9.75
CA THR A 33 -28.45 -1.29 -8.58
C THR A 33 -27.68 -0.91 -7.29
N ILE A 34 -28.33 -0.14 -6.42
CA ILE A 34 -27.80 0.14 -5.07
C ILE A 34 -28.05 -1.09 -4.20
N ILE A 35 -27.00 -1.58 -3.58
CA ILE A 35 -27.01 -2.69 -2.62
C ILE A 35 -26.81 -2.13 -1.22
N ARG A 36 -27.68 -2.58 -0.29
CA ARG A 36 -27.58 -2.33 1.15
C ARG A 36 -27.74 -3.63 1.90
N ASN A 37 -26.76 -4.00 2.67
CA ASN A 37 -26.81 -5.12 3.58
C ASN A 37 -26.73 -4.61 5.02
N TYR A 38 -27.34 -5.34 5.95
CA TYR A 38 -27.46 -4.94 7.34
C TYR A 38 -26.88 -6.01 8.25
N HIS A 39 -26.38 -5.60 9.40
CA HIS A 39 -26.00 -6.47 10.51
C HIS A 39 -27.27 -7.05 11.17
N ASN A 40 -27.11 -8.09 11.99
CA ASN A 40 -28.23 -8.71 12.73
C ASN A 40 -28.95 -7.73 13.66
N ASN A 41 -28.27 -6.67 14.11
CA ASN A 41 -28.84 -5.61 14.92
C ASN A 41 -29.57 -4.50 14.14
N GLY A 42 -29.76 -4.69 12.81
CA GLY A 42 -30.46 -3.77 11.93
C GLY A 42 -29.65 -2.57 11.44
N LYS A 43 -28.41 -2.37 11.89
CA LYS A 43 -27.55 -1.31 11.39
C LYS A 43 -26.94 -1.66 10.04
N LEU A 44 -26.70 -0.64 9.22
CA LEU A 44 -26.08 -0.79 7.90
C LEU A 44 -24.70 -1.44 8.04
N LYS A 45 -24.45 -2.46 7.23
CA LYS A 45 -23.19 -3.22 7.17
C LYS A 45 -22.36 -2.81 5.95
N GLU A 46 -23.01 -2.70 4.81
CA GLU A 46 -22.35 -2.27 3.57
C GLU A 46 -23.33 -1.58 2.63
N GLU A 47 -22.84 -0.63 1.86
CA GLU A 47 -23.56 0.04 0.77
C GLU A 47 -22.62 0.25 -0.42
N GLY A 48 -23.15 0.02 -1.62
CA GLY A 48 -22.46 0.26 -2.88
C GLY A 48 -23.35 0.00 -4.08
N LYS A 49 -22.76 0.00 -5.27
CA LYS A 49 -23.49 -0.24 -6.53
C LYS A 49 -22.98 -1.51 -7.20
N ARG A 50 -23.92 -2.23 -7.87
CA ARG A 50 -23.60 -3.38 -8.74
C ARG A 50 -24.29 -3.27 -10.07
N ILE A 51 -23.64 -3.85 -11.10
CA ILE A 51 -24.25 -4.22 -12.36
C ILE A 51 -24.28 -5.75 -12.37
N GLY A 52 -25.46 -6.38 -12.29
CA GLY A 52 -25.58 -7.82 -12.02
C GLY A 52 -24.91 -8.19 -10.70
N THR A 53 -23.87 -9.02 -10.71
CA THR A 53 -23.08 -9.40 -9.52
C THR A 53 -21.81 -8.57 -9.34
N THR A 54 -21.47 -7.70 -10.31
CA THR A 54 -20.20 -6.98 -10.38
C THR A 54 -20.26 -5.67 -9.60
N LYS A 55 -19.39 -5.50 -8.61
CA LYS A 55 -19.24 -4.23 -7.85
C LYS A 55 -18.71 -3.13 -8.75
N ILE A 56 -19.30 -1.91 -8.61
CA ILE A 56 -18.83 -0.70 -9.29
C ILE A 56 -18.85 0.51 -8.34
N GLY A 57 -18.01 1.49 -8.62
CA GLY A 57 -17.95 2.75 -7.86
C GLY A 57 -17.58 2.56 -6.41
N LEU A 58 -18.01 3.49 -5.57
CA LEU A 58 -17.69 3.52 -4.15
C LEU A 58 -18.52 2.50 -3.36
N TRP A 59 -17.83 1.69 -2.57
CA TRP A 59 -18.40 0.81 -1.55
C TRP A 59 -17.98 1.29 -0.17
N THR A 60 -18.94 1.35 0.76
CA THR A 60 -18.72 1.75 2.15
C THR A 60 -19.15 0.63 3.07
N TYR A 61 -18.37 0.39 4.13
CA TYR A 61 -18.61 -0.67 5.10
C TYR A 61 -18.61 -0.10 6.52
N TRP A 62 -19.50 -0.63 7.36
CA TRP A 62 -19.71 -0.22 8.75
C TRP A 62 -19.64 -1.41 9.69
N ASN A 63 -19.11 -1.17 10.89
CA ASN A 63 -19.13 -2.12 12.00
C ASN A 63 -20.53 -2.27 12.59
N GLU A 64 -20.71 -3.28 13.48
CA GLU A 64 -21.98 -3.51 14.18
C GLU A 64 -22.40 -2.33 15.09
N ASP A 65 -21.46 -1.50 15.53
CA ASP A 65 -21.73 -0.27 16.27
C ASP A 65 -22.20 0.90 15.37
N GLY A 66 -22.13 0.72 14.04
CA GLY A 66 -22.56 1.69 13.03
C GLY A 66 -21.45 2.66 12.59
N ARG A 67 -20.21 2.47 13.02
CA ARG A 67 -19.07 3.27 12.57
C ARG A 67 -18.56 2.78 11.24
N LYS A 68 -18.31 3.71 10.34
CA LYS A 68 -17.62 3.43 9.06
C LYS A 68 -16.19 2.99 9.36
N TYR A 69 -15.76 1.85 8.79
CA TYR A 69 -14.41 1.34 8.99
C TYR A 69 -13.60 1.19 7.70
N ILE A 70 -14.26 1.12 6.52
CA ILE A 70 -13.55 1.05 5.23
C ILE A 70 -14.41 1.62 4.11
N THR A 71 -13.77 2.26 3.13
CA THR A 71 -14.33 2.53 1.80
C THR A 71 -13.37 2.02 0.73
N GLU A 72 -13.93 1.53 -0.36
CA GLU A 72 -13.20 1.00 -1.51
C GLU A 72 -13.86 1.44 -2.81
N ASN A 73 -13.04 1.71 -3.84
CA ASN A 73 -13.54 1.98 -5.18
C ASN A 73 -13.35 0.75 -6.07
N TYR A 74 -14.37 0.49 -6.91
CA TYR A 74 -14.40 -0.65 -7.83
C TYR A 74 -14.69 -0.22 -9.25
N ILE A 75 -13.96 -0.80 -10.21
CA ILE A 75 -14.24 -0.77 -11.65
C ILE A 75 -14.31 -2.23 -12.09
N ASP A 76 -15.41 -2.64 -12.73
CA ASP A 76 -15.62 -3.99 -13.26
C ASP A 76 -15.34 -5.13 -12.25
N GLY A 77 -15.69 -4.91 -10.97
CA GLY A 77 -15.53 -5.89 -9.90
C GLY A 77 -14.12 -5.90 -9.26
N GLU A 78 -13.16 -5.20 -9.82
CA GLU A 78 -11.81 -5.08 -9.29
C GLU A 78 -11.63 -3.77 -8.50
N ARG A 79 -10.84 -3.78 -7.43
CA ARG A 79 -10.49 -2.55 -6.72
C ARG A 79 -9.69 -1.64 -7.64
N ASP A 80 -10.18 -0.41 -7.84
CA ASP A 80 -9.52 0.60 -8.66
C ASP A 80 -9.76 1.99 -8.07
N GLY A 81 -8.69 2.69 -7.71
CA GLY A 81 -8.73 3.97 -7.00
C GLY A 81 -8.38 3.84 -5.52
N LEU A 82 -8.87 4.79 -4.72
CA LEU A 82 -8.53 4.95 -3.31
C LEU A 82 -9.36 4.01 -2.43
N GLN A 83 -8.67 3.32 -1.52
CA GLN A 83 -9.23 2.64 -0.36
C GLN A 83 -8.84 3.42 0.89
N ILE A 84 -9.80 3.69 1.78
CA ILE A 84 -9.57 4.31 3.08
C ILE A 84 -10.12 3.43 4.18
N SER A 85 -9.34 3.21 5.24
CA SER A 85 -9.78 2.58 6.48
C SER A 85 -9.68 3.55 7.65
N TRP A 86 -10.48 3.33 8.68
CA TRP A 86 -10.54 4.18 9.87
C TRP A 86 -10.31 3.39 11.15
N HIS A 87 -9.70 4.04 12.11
CA HIS A 87 -9.64 3.59 13.50
C HIS A 87 -10.99 3.73 14.18
N ASN A 88 -11.18 3.07 15.34
CA ASN A 88 -12.42 3.17 16.12
C ASN A 88 -12.70 4.60 16.62
N ASN A 89 -11.69 5.45 16.75
CA ASN A 89 -11.84 6.86 17.11
C ASN A 89 -12.24 7.77 15.92
N GLY A 90 -12.42 7.20 14.72
CA GLY A 90 -12.85 7.92 13.51
C GLY A 90 -11.72 8.54 12.71
N GLN A 91 -10.47 8.49 13.17
CA GLN A 91 -9.32 8.94 12.41
C GLN A 91 -8.96 7.92 11.33
N VAL A 92 -8.37 8.39 10.22
CA VAL A 92 -7.87 7.52 9.16
C VAL A 92 -6.77 6.61 9.71
N SER A 93 -6.86 5.31 9.43
CA SER A 93 -5.86 4.31 9.81
C SER A 93 -5.00 3.88 8.63
N ILE A 94 -5.59 3.79 7.43
CA ILE A 94 -4.89 3.37 6.22
C ILE A 94 -5.46 4.09 5.00
N GLU A 95 -4.59 4.50 4.10
CA GLU A 95 -4.90 4.83 2.71
C GLU A 95 -4.08 3.95 1.78
N ASN A 96 -4.75 3.36 0.79
CA ASN A 96 -4.15 2.57 -0.28
C ASN A 96 -4.64 3.07 -1.64
N GLN A 97 -3.79 3.01 -2.64
CA GLN A 97 -4.18 3.17 -4.03
C GLN A 97 -4.14 1.82 -4.74
N PHE A 98 -5.21 1.54 -5.50
CA PHE A 98 -5.35 0.33 -6.29
C PHE A 98 -5.55 0.66 -7.77
N ARG A 99 -5.08 -0.24 -8.63
CA ARG A 99 -5.34 -0.25 -10.05
C ARG A 99 -5.53 -1.70 -10.49
N LYS A 100 -6.70 -2.01 -11.07
CA LYS A 100 -7.04 -3.37 -11.54
C LYS A 100 -6.75 -4.45 -10.47
N GLY A 101 -7.23 -4.23 -9.26
CA GLY A 101 -7.08 -5.14 -8.12
C GLY A 101 -5.72 -5.16 -7.44
N LEU A 102 -4.67 -4.60 -8.04
CA LEU A 102 -3.32 -4.54 -7.48
C LEU A 102 -3.07 -3.20 -6.77
N LYS A 103 -2.26 -3.22 -5.70
CA LYS A 103 -1.76 -1.96 -5.11
C LYS A 103 -0.89 -1.25 -6.14
N ASP A 104 -1.22 0.01 -6.45
CA ASP A 104 -0.49 0.83 -7.41
C ASP A 104 -0.59 2.31 -6.99
N GLY A 105 0.50 2.86 -6.50
CA GLY A 105 0.56 4.18 -5.89
C GLY A 105 0.98 4.14 -4.42
N PHE A 106 0.62 5.17 -3.67
CA PHE A 106 1.03 5.29 -2.28
C PHE A 106 0.16 4.49 -1.32
N PHE A 107 0.82 3.88 -0.35
CA PHE A 107 0.26 3.36 0.88
C PHE A 107 0.70 4.26 2.03
N THR A 108 -0.23 4.67 2.87
CA THR A 108 0.07 5.34 4.14
C THR A 108 -0.74 4.69 5.25
N ALA A 109 -0.11 4.42 6.38
CA ALA A 109 -0.77 4.00 7.62
C ALA A 109 -0.48 5.01 8.73
N TRP A 110 -1.43 5.17 9.63
CA TRP A 110 -1.35 6.05 10.79
C TRP A 110 -1.61 5.27 12.08
N TYR A 111 -1.06 5.75 13.17
CA TYR A 111 -1.45 5.38 14.52
C TYR A 111 -2.81 5.99 14.87
N ASP A 112 -3.45 5.49 15.93
CA ASP A 112 -4.73 5.99 16.41
C ASP A 112 -4.66 7.40 17.03
N ASN A 113 -3.45 7.89 17.34
CA ASN A 113 -3.18 9.27 17.75
C ASN A 113 -2.99 10.25 16.56
N GLY A 114 -3.10 9.76 15.31
CA GLY A 114 -2.98 10.55 14.07
C GLY A 114 -1.56 10.70 13.52
N ASN A 115 -0.54 10.26 14.23
CA ASN A 115 0.83 10.26 13.73
C ASN A 115 1.01 9.22 12.63
N LYS A 116 1.86 9.53 11.63
CA LYS A 116 2.21 8.54 10.60
C LYS A 116 2.88 7.33 11.25
N LYS A 117 2.53 6.14 10.77
CA LYS A 117 3.11 4.85 11.16
C LYS A 117 4.01 4.31 10.06
N GLN A 118 3.58 4.40 8.83
CA GLN A 118 4.28 3.81 7.69
C GLN A 118 3.87 4.48 6.38
N THR A 119 4.83 4.65 5.46
CA THR A 119 4.55 4.96 4.06
C THR A 119 5.37 4.05 3.15
N VAL A 120 4.81 3.71 1.99
CA VAL A 120 5.53 2.99 0.92
C VAL A 120 4.82 3.23 -0.41
N GLN A 121 5.57 3.20 -1.49
CA GLN A 121 5.02 3.20 -2.84
C GLN A 121 4.92 1.76 -3.37
N PHE A 122 3.84 1.48 -4.09
CA PHE A 122 3.65 0.24 -4.84
C PHE A 122 3.56 0.53 -6.33
N VAL A 123 4.11 -0.37 -7.13
CA VAL A 123 3.97 -0.40 -8.58
C VAL A 123 3.54 -1.82 -8.97
N ASN A 124 2.36 -1.96 -9.57
CA ASN A 124 1.81 -3.28 -9.95
C ASN A 124 1.85 -4.33 -8.83
N GLY A 125 1.49 -3.95 -7.61
CA GLY A 125 1.45 -4.82 -6.43
C GLY A 125 2.79 -5.03 -5.73
N LEU A 126 3.90 -4.57 -6.29
CA LEU A 126 5.24 -4.70 -5.71
C LEU A 126 5.68 -3.39 -5.04
N LYS A 127 6.34 -3.49 -3.88
CA LYS A 127 6.97 -2.34 -3.25
C LYS A 127 8.06 -1.79 -4.18
N ASP A 128 8.07 -0.48 -4.43
CA ASP A 128 9.09 0.19 -5.24
C ASP A 128 9.35 1.59 -4.71
N GLY A 129 10.64 1.91 -4.45
CA GLY A 129 11.04 3.15 -3.80
C GLY A 129 11.24 3.04 -2.29
N MET A 130 11.16 4.21 -1.62
CA MET A 130 11.41 4.33 -0.20
C MET A 130 10.21 3.88 0.63
N MET A 131 10.47 3.06 1.63
CA MET A 131 9.55 2.71 2.70
C MET A 131 10.02 3.35 4.00
N SER A 132 9.15 4.08 4.67
CA SER A 132 9.46 4.77 5.92
C SER A 132 8.52 4.32 7.03
N TYR A 133 9.06 4.25 8.24
CA TYR A 133 8.36 3.90 9.47
C TYR A 133 8.62 4.95 10.53
N TRP A 134 7.64 5.21 11.36
CA TRP A 134 7.70 6.16 12.46
C TRP A 134 7.34 5.50 13.77
N TYR A 135 7.85 6.01 14.87
CA TYR A 135 7.36 5.75 16.20
C TYR A 135 5.96 6.36 16.38
N ASP A 136 5.22 5.89 17.37
CA ASP A 136 3.91 6.43 17.75
C ASP A 136 3.97 7.90 18.22
N THR A 137 5.12 8.34 18.68
CA THR A 137 5.44 9.71 19.08
C THR A 137 5.73 10.64 17.90
N GLY A 138 5.92 10.09 16.68
CA GLY A 138 6.07 10.83 15.41
C GLY A 138 7.48 10.91 14.87
N GLU A 139 8.51 10.51 15.63
CA GLU A 139 9.89 10.48 15.16
C GLU A 139 10.09 9.35 14.14
N LEU A 140 10.99 9.59 13.19
CA LEU A 140 11.36 8.58 12.21
C LEU A 140 12.06 7.41 12.90
N TRP A 141 11.57 6.18 12.66
CA TRP A 141 12.16 4.95 13.19
C TRP A 141 13.07 4.27 12.19
N MET A 142 12.62 4.11 10.93
CA MET A 142 13.38 3.38 9.93
C MET A 142 13.01 3.82 8.51
N GLN A 143 13.99 3.83 7.63
CA GLN A 143 13.82 3.95 6.19
C GLN A 143 14.55 2.82 5.49
N GLU A 144 13.92 2.24 4.48
CA GLU A 144 14.51 1.21 3.63
C GLU A 144 14.03 1.37 2.19
N TYR A 145 14.87 0.94 1.25
CA TYR A 145 14.56 1.02 -0.17
C TYR A 145 14.18 -0.34 -0.74
N TYR A 146 13.19 -0.31 -1.62
CA TYR A 146 12.76 -1.45 -2.40
C TYR A 146 12.90 -1.14 -3.90
N SER A 147 13.23 -2.18 -4.67
CA SER A 147 13.17 -2.18 -6.13
C SER A 147 12.46 -3.46 -6.58
N MET A 148 11.32 -3.30 -7.26
CA MET A 148 10.48 -4.42 -7.72
C MET A 148 10.25 -5.49 -6.63
N GLY A 149 9.83 -5.07 -5.44
CA GLY A 149 9.50 -5.92 -4.30
C GLY A 149 10.68 -6.46 -3.48
N LYS A 150 11.92 -6.18 -3.89
CA LYS A 150 13.13 -6.64 -3.21
C LYS A 150 13.82 -5.49 -2.47
N LYS A 151 14.28 -5.74 -1.23
CA LYS A 151 15.13 -4.79 -0.52
C LYS A 151 16.38 -4.50 -1.33
N HIS A 152 16.66 -3.20 -1.56
CA HIS A 152 17.79 -2.73 -2.36
C HIS A 152 18.21 -1.35 -1.87
N GLY A 153 19.53 -1.08 -1.82
CA GLY A 153 20.06 0.20 -1.33
C GLY A 153 20.21 0.26 0.19
N LEU A 154 20.24 1.47 0.74
CA LEU A 154 20.52 1.72 2.15
C LEU A 154 19.25 1.56 2.99
N LEU A 155 19.36 0.81 4.09
CA LEU A 155 18.47 0.86 5.24
C LEU A 155 19.11 1.74 6.30
N THR A 156 18.38 2.68 6.86
CA THR A 156 18.78 3.47 8.02
C THR A 156 17.71 3.38 9.10
N GLY A 157 18.12 3.11 10.32
CA GLY A 157 17.26 3.14 11.50
C GLY A 157 17.70 4.19 12.51
N TRP A 158 16.77 4.63 13.34
CA TRP A 158 16.98 5.63 14.39
C TRP A 158 16.34 5.20 15.70
N TYR A 159 16.95 5.62 16.79
CA TYR A 159 16.36 5.58 18.12
C TYR A 159 15.32 6.70 18.30
N LYS A 160 14.47 6.61 19.32
CA LYS A 160 13.49 7.67 19.66
C LYS A 160 14.14 9.03 19.95
N ASN A 161 15.41 9.05 20.38
CA ASN A 161 16.18 10.29 20.62
C ASN A 161 16.74 10.92 19.31
N GLY A 162 16.41 10.35 18.12
CA GLY A 162 16.81 10.84 16.81
C GLY A 162 18.22 10.41 16.38
N GLN A 163 18.98 9.74 17.22
CA GLN A 163 20.30 9.22 16.84
C GLN A 163 20.15 7.96 15.99
N LYS A 164 21.08 7.76 15.05
CA LYS A 164 21.11 6.53 14.23
C LYS A 164 21.29 5.31 15.11
N SER A 165 20.59 4.23 14.79
CA SER A 165 20.72 2.91 15.41
C SER A 165 21.39 1.91 14.48
N VAL A 166 21.12 1.99 13.17
CA VAL A 166 21.67 1.07 12.16
C VAL A 166 21.75 1.73 10.79
N GLU A 167 22.81 1.42 10.05
CA GLU A 167 22.88 1.56 8.59
C GLU A 167 23.32 0.22 8.00
N GLN A 168 22.59 -0.23 6.98
CA GLN A 168 22.84 -1.51 6.32
C GLN A 168 22.51 -1.40 4.83
N ASN A 169 23.50 -1.75 4.00
CA ASN A 169 23.27 -1.86 2.56
C ASN A 169 22.66 -3.21 2.18
N TRP A 170 21.70 -3.18 1.25
CA TRP A 170 20.98 -4.33 0.74
C TRP A 170 21.08 -4.41 -0.79
N LYS A 171 21.14 -5.63 -1.31
CA LYS A 171 21.04 -5.94 -2.74
C LYS A 171 20.20 -7.19 -2.93
N ASN A 172 19.02 -7.03 -3.59
CA ASN A 172 18.12 -8.14 -3.89
C ASN A 172 17.77 -9.02 -2.67
N ASN A 173 17.32 -8.41 -1.58
CA ASN A 173 16.96 -9.04 -0.30
C ASN A 173 18.15 -9.65 0.50
N LYS A 174 19.38 -9.44 0.07
CA LYS A 174 20.56 -9.89 0.82
C LYS A 174 21.32 -8.67 1.33
N LYS A 175 21.83 -8.74 2.56
CA LYS A 175 22.76 -7.75 3.07
C LYS A 175 24.02 -7.76 2.20
N ASN A 176 24.44 -6.58 1.70
CA ASN A 176 25.56 -6.47 0.77
C ASN A 176 26.16 -5.07 0.85
N GLY A 177 27.41 -4.94 1.24
CA GLY A 177 28.08 -3.67 1.48
C GLY A 177 28.22 -3.36 2.97
N SER A 178 28.34 -2.09 3.33
CA SER A 178 28.58 -1.65 4.70
C SER A 178 27.45 -2.00 5.66
N HIS A 179 27.83 -2.32 6.88
CA HIS A 179 26.97 -2.47 8.04
C HIS A 179 27.54 -1.67 9.20
N ILE A 180 26.73 -0.85 9.83
CA ILE A 180 27.11 -0.08 11.02
C ILE A 180 25.95 -0.06 11.98
N MET A 181 26.20 -0.33 13.26
CA MET A 181 25.24 -0.11 14.35
C MET A 181 25.80 0.87 15.37
N TRP A 182 24.90 1.57 16.04
CA TRP A 182 25.24 2.53 17.09
C TRP A 182 24.49 2.21 18.37
N TYR A 183 25.07 2.59 19.50
CA TYR A 183 24.39 2.69 20.78
C TYR A 183 23.47 3.92 20.81
N GLY A 184 22.54 3.95 21.77
CA GLY A 184 21.63 5.08 21.96
C GLY A 184 22.28 6.41 22.34
N ASN A 185 23.57 6.39 22.74
CA ASN A 185 24.39 7.57 22.98
C ASN A 185 25.14 8.07 21.72
N GLY A 186 24.94 7.42 20.54
CA GLY A 186 25.53 7.78 19.26
C GLY A 186 26.93 7.22 19.01
N ILE A 187 27.51 6.48 19.96
CA ILE A 187 28.78 5.78 19.78
C ILE A 187 28.54 4.54 18.92
N LYS A 188 29.46 4.25 17.98
CA LYS A 188 29.40 3.02 17.20
C LYS A 188 29.45 1.81 18.12
N LYS A 189 28.59 0.82 17.85
CA LYS A 189 28.53 -0.47 18.51
C LYS A 189 29.27 -1.54 17.72
N GLU A 190 29.06 -1.57 16.42
CA GLU A 190 29.73 -2.47 15.50
C GLU A 190 29.78 -1.89 14.09
N GLU A 191 30.80 -2.27 13.35
CA GLU A 191 30.91 -1.98 11.92
C GLU A 191 31.67 -3.08 11.18
N GLY A 192 31.28 -3.29 9.92
CA GLY A 192 31.88 -4.27 9.04
C GLY A 192 31.29 -4.25 7.64
N SER A 193 31.59 -5.27 6.88
CA SER A 193 31.11 -5.44 5.51
C SER A 193 30.40 -6.78 5.33
N MET A 194 29.37 -6.78 4.50
CA MET A 194 28.58 -7.96 4.16
C MET A 194 28.66 -8.24 2.66
N ARG A 195 28.67 -9.51 2.28
CA ARG A 195 28.52 -9.97 0.90
C ARG A 195 27.53 -11.12 0.85
N ASP A 196 26.43 -10.96 0.10
CA ASP A 196 25.38 -11.98 -0.06
C ASP A 196 24.81 -12.52 1.26
N GLY A 197 24.76 -11.67 2.29
CA GLY A 197 24.23 -11.99 3.61
C GLY A 197 25.25 -12.58 4.59
N LYS A 198 26.53 -12.70 4.19
CA LYS A 198 27.61 -13.19 5.05
C LYS A 198 28.53 -12.02 5.42
N GLU A 199 29.07 -12.08 6.64
CA GLU A 199 30.13 -11.19 7.09
C GLU A 199 31.40 -11.50 6.31
N ILE A 200 32.13 -10.45 5.92
CA ILE A 200 33.41 -10.53 5.22
C ILE A 200 34.37 -9.50 5.79
N SER A 201 35.69 -9.75 5.61
CA SER A 201 36.72 -8.83 6.03
C SER A 201 36.71 -8.55 7.54
N LYS A 202 37.27 -7.47 7.99
CA LYS A 202 37.37 -7.15 9.41
C LYS A 202 36.08 -6.54 9.94
N TRP A 203 35.63 -7.05 11.08
CA TRP A 203 34.52 -6.52 11.87
C TRP A 203 35.06 -5.98 13.18
N PHE A 204 34.61 -4.78 13.53
CA PHE A 204 34.99 -4.09 14.75
C PHE A 204 33.79 -3.95 15.67
N PHE A 205 33.98 -4.26 16.94
CA PHE A 205 32.99 -4.15 17.99
C PHE A 205 33.51 -3.21 19.07
N PHE A 206 32.65 -2.30 19.52
CA PHE A 206 33.01 -1.25 20.45
C PHE A 206 32.14 -1.31 21.70
N LYS A 207 32.69 -0.87 22.82
CA LYS A 207 31.96 -0.63 24.08
C LYS A 207 31.19 0.68 24.00
N GLU A 208 30.23 0.88 24.91
CA GLU A 208 29.44 2.13 24.98
C GLU A 208 30.26 3.39 25.27
N ASN A 209 31.49 3.24 25.80
CA ASN A 209 32.43 4.35 26.00
C ASN A 209 33.26 4.65 24.76
N GLY A 210 33.15 3.87 23.67
CA GLY A 210 33.86 4.04 22.41
C GLY A 210 35.15 3.23 22.28
N ASP A 211 35.58 2.57 23.33
CA ASP A 211 36.78 1.73 23.27
C ASP A 211 36.54 0.51 22.38
N LEU A 212 37.57 0.10 21.63
CA LEU A 212 37.52 -1.15 20.88
C LEU A 212 37.36 -2.34 21.87
N ASP A 213 36.32 -3.13 21.71
CA ASP A 213 36.11 -4.35 22.48
C ASP A 213 36.79 -5.55 21.87
N ARG A 214 36.53 -5.80 20.57
CA ARG A 214 37.15 -6.88 19.81
C ARG A 214 37.11 -6.62 18.32
N MET A 215 37.95 -7.34 17.58
CA MET A 215 37.94 -7.45 16.12
C MET A 215 37.83 -8.93 15.73
N ILE A 216 37.07 -9.19 14.69
CA ILE A 216 37.00 -10.51 14.06
C ILE A 216 37.37 -10.33 12.58
N ASP A 217 38.20 -11.23 12.06
CA ASP A 217 38.59 -11.27 10.65
C ASP A 217 37.92 -12.50 10.01
N TYR A 218 37.16 -12.26 8.98
CA TYR A 218 36.37 -13.29 8.23
C TYR A 218 37.01 -13.59 6.86
N ASP A 219 38.24 -13.18 6.61
CA ASP A 219 38.97 -13.51 5.38
C ASP A 219 39.62 -14.91 5.44
#